data_6d2a774dd17b8abd0f3925efa628aef4
#
_entry.id   6d2a774dd17b8abd0f3925efa628aef4
#
_cell.length_a   1.000
_cell.length_b   1.000
_cell.length_c   1.000
_cell.angle_alpha   90.00
_cell.angle_beta   90.00
_cell.angle_gamma   90.00
#
_symmetry.space_group_name_H-M   'P 1'
#
loop_
_entity.id
_entity.type
_entity.pdbx_description
1 polymer ?
#
loop_
_entity_poly.entity_id
_entity_poly.type
_entity_poly.pdbx_seq_one_letter_code
_entity_poly.pdbx_strand_id
1 'polypeptide(L)'
;LLKYGDTMISISGAPYDSLQEMIGLCGDSTQSLKANGVKYEQIDLVNDDFDDDKIISRLKENNVKLVEIQRSRGYAHRLSLTISKLERIIKKIREVNKDVIIMVDNCYGELVEKLEPGHIGADVVVGSLMKNLGGGIASTGGYVAGNKELINMVAERLTAPGIGKDLGANFNLNNSFFKGIFMAPNAVKSALKTAVFTAYMLEKLGYKNVSPAYNDERTDIIQTLELGSKENLVSFTQGIQ
;
A
#
# COMPACT_ATOMS: atom_id res chain seq x y z
N LEU A 1 5.68 -14.65 6.67
CA LEU A 1 7.08 -14.27 6.42
C LEU A 1 7.83 -13.93 7.72
N LEU A 2 7.11 -13.43 8.74
CA LEU A 2 7.66 -13.08 10.05
C LEU A 2 7.44 -14.19 11.08
N LYS A 3 8.42 -14.39 11.95
CA LYS A 3 8.40 -15.34 13.05
C LYS A 3 8.68 -14.62 14.38
N TYR A 4 8.50 -15.34 15.49
CA TYR A 4 8.90 -14.85 16.80
C TYR A 4 10.36 -14.38 16.81
N GLY A 5 10.60 -13.19 17.33
CA GLY A 5 11.93 -12.56 17.41
C GLY A 5 12.34 -11.74 16.18
N ASP A 6 11.67 -11.90 15.03
CA ASP A 6 11.96 -11.11 13.82
C ASP A 6 11.61 -9.63 14.03
N THR A 7 12.31 -8.77 13.31
CA THR A 7 12.04 -7.33 13.26
C THR A 7 11.43 -6.95 11.90
N MET A 8 10.31 -6.26 11.95
CA MET A 8 9.69 -5.58 10.82
C MET A 8 9.88 -4.07 10.98
N ILE A 9 10.23 -3.39 9.89
CA ILE A 9 10.33 -1.93 9.88
C ILE A 9 9.46 -1.34 8.78
N SER A 10 8.59 -0.37 9.13
CA SER A 10 7.93 0.47 8.13
C SER A 10 8.79 1.70 7.87
N ILE A 11 9.08 1.99 6.60
CA ILE A 11 9.93 3.11 6.18
C ILE A 11 9.16 4.22 5.46
N SER A 12 7.85 4.11 5.41
CA SER A 12 6.92 5.10 4.82
C SER A 12 6.04 5.78 5.88
N GLY A 13 6.45 5.75 7.13
CA GLY A 13 5.69 6.23 8.28
C GLY A 13 4.72 5.17 8.82
N ALA A 14 3.73 5.61 9.57
CA ALA A 14 2.73 4.72 10.15
C ALA A 14 1.94 4.02 9.03
N PRO A 15 1.81 2.68 9.06
CA PRO A 15 1.00 1.96 8.09
C PRO A 15 -0.49 2.26 8.27
N TYR A 16 -1.29 1.82 7.30
CA TYR A 16 -2.74 1.98 7.30
C TYR A 16 -3.41 1.42 8.57
N ASP A 17 -4.52 2.02 9.01
CA ASP A 17 -5.16 1.76 10.30
C ASP A 17 -5.37 0.27 10.63
N SER A 18 -5.93 -0.51 9.70
CA SER A 18 -6.15 -1.94 9.93
C SER A 18 -4.84 -2.73 10.06
N LEU A 19 -3.77 -2.27 9.41
CA LEU A 19 -2.45 -2.87 9.56
C LEU A 19 -1.82 -2.50 10.91
N GLN A 20 -2.09 -1.30 11.43
CA GLN A 20 -1.65 -0.90 12.76
C GLN A 20 -2.22 -1.83 13.85
N GLU A 21 -3.51 -2.18 13.77
CA GLU A 21 -4.12 -3.12 14.70
C GLU A 21 -3.52 -4.53 14.54
N MET A 22 -3.33 -5.00 13.31
CA MET A 22 -2.71 -6.30 13.04
C MET A 22 -1.25 -6.36 13.55
N ILE A 23 -0.51 -5.28 13.46
CA ILE A 23 0.84 -5.18 14.03
C ILE A 23 0.76 -5.13 15.56
N GLY A 24 -0.27 -4.53 16.13
CA GLY A 24 -0.44 -4.29 17.57
C GLY A 24 0.11 -2.94 18.00
N LEU A 25 -0.03 -1.92 17.17
CA LEU A 25 0.25 -0.51 17.49
C LEU A 25 -0.93 0.15 18.18
N CYS A 26 -2.13 -0.36 17.93
CA CYS A 26 -3.38 0.01 18.61
C CYS A 26 -4.23 -1.26 18.84
N GLY A 27 -5.29 -1.13 19.62
CA GLY A 27 -6.12 -2.26 20.04
C GLY A 27 -5.44 -3.17 21.09
N ASP A 28 -6.12 -4.24 21.43
CA ASP A 28 -5.71 -5.18 22.50
C ASP A 28 -5.66 -6.65 22.03
N SER A 29 -5.58 -6.86 20.72
CA SER A 29 -5.56 -8.22 20.15
C SER A 29 -4.34 -9.02 20.58
N THR A 30 -4.58 -10.15 21.24
CA THR A 30 -3.55 -11.13 21.59
C THR A 30 -2.99 -11.88 20.36
N GLN A 31 -3.54 -11.66 19.18
CA GLN A 31 -3.12 -12.27 17.93
C GLN A 31 -2.32 -11.31 17.04
N SER A 32 -2.04 -10.09 17.50
CA SER A 32 -1.21 -9.14 16.78
C SER A 32 0.23 -9.64 16.61
N LEU A 33 0.95 -9.10 15.63
CA LEU A 33 2.35 -9.45 15.39
C LEU A 33 3.21 -9.22 16.63
N LYS A 34 3.03 -8.08 17.33
CA LYS A 34 3.77 -7.78 18.56
C LYS A 34 3.42 -8.73 19.69
N ALA A 35 2.16 -9.09 19.88
CA ALA A 35 1.75 -10.10 20.86
C ALA A 35 2.36 -11.48 20.57
N ASN A 36 2.64 -11.78 19.31
CA ASN A 36 3.34 -13.00 18.87
C ASN A 36 4.86 -12.81 18.76
N GLY A 37 5.42 -11.79 19.40
CA GLY A 37 6.86 -11.60 19.58
C GLY A 37 7.61 -11.02 18.39
N VAL A 38 6.91 -10.49 17.39
CA VAL A 38 7.53 -9.71 16.31
C VAL A 38 7.81 -8.30 16.80
N LYS A 39 9.00 -7.80 16.52
CA LYS A 39 9.40 -6.42 16.82
C LYS A 39 8.99 -5.51 15.67
N TYR A 40 8.46 -4.33 15.99
CA TYR A 40 8.10 -3.31 15.02
C TYR A 40 8.90 -2.04 15.22
N GLU A 41 9.37 -1.48 14.13
CA GLU A 41 10.05 -0.18 14.07
C GLU A 41 9.45 0.67 12.96
N GLN A 42 9.65 1.99 13.05
CA GLN A 42 9.12 2.94 12.07
C GLN A 42 10.12 4.05 11.79
N ILE A 43 10.23 4.41 10.52
CA ILE A 43 10.91 5.60 10.04
C ILE A 43 9.91 6.40 9.22
N ASP A 44 9.68 7.64 9.63
CA ASP A 44 8.75 8.53 8.95
C ASP A 44 9.40 9.15 7.72
N LEU A 45 8.55 9.55 6.76
CA LEU A 45 8.98 10.32 5.60
C LEU A 45 9.39 11.73 6.03
N VAL A 46 10.31 12.31 5.29
CA VAL A 46 10.75 13.71 5.43
C VAL A 46 10.43 14.44 4.13
N ASN A 47 9.59 15.47 4.21
CA ASN A 47 9.12 16.22 3.04
C ASN A 47 8.56 15.32 1.92
N ASP A 48 7.68 14.39 2.28
CA ASP A 48 7.05 13.41 1.38
C ASP A 48 8.05 12.50 0.65
N ASP A 49 9.24 12.29 1.23
CA ASP A 49 10.25 11.38 0.68
C ASP A 49 10.93 10.56 1.78
N PHE A 50 11.63 9.51 1.39
CA PHE A 50 12.34 8.64 2.32
C PHE A 50 13.49 9.36 3.02
N ASP A 51 13.64 9.11 4.31
CA ASP A 51 14.85 9.46 5.07
C ASP A 51 15.93 8.40 4.79
N ASP A 52 16.58 8.56 3.63
CA ASP A 52 17.53 7.58 3.12
C ASP A 52 18.65 7.28 4.12
N ASP A 53 19.20 8.30 4.77
CA ASP A 53 20.33 8.15 5.69
C ASP A 53 19.94 7.34 6.93
N LYS A 54 18.77 7.63 7.50
CA LYS A 54 18.26 6.91 8.65
C LYS A 54 17.91 5.47 8.31
N ILE A 55 17.26 5.24 7.15
CA ILE A 55 16.91 3.90 6.67
C ILE A 55 18.16 3.06 6.46
N ILE A 56 19.15 3.59 5.74
CA ILE A 56 20.38 2.87 5.42
C ILE A 56 21.21 2.62 6.68
N SER A 57 21.31 3.60 7.57
CA SER A 57 21.99 3.42 8.86
C SER A 57 21.38 2.28 9.65
N ARG A 58 20.04 2.24 9.74
CA ARG A 58 19.32 1.21 10.50
C ARG A 58 19.48 -0.19 9.90
N LEU A 59 19.46 -0.30 8.56
CA LEU A 59 19.55 -1.59 7.89
C LEU A 59 20.96 -2.20 7.84
N LYS A 60 22.01 -1.41 8.09
CA LYS A 60 23.38 -1.92 8.27
C LYS A 60 23.55 -2.83 9.49
N GLU A 61 22.68 -2.72 10.49
CA GLU A 61 22.71 -3.59 11.67
C GLU A 61 22.32 -5.05 11.35
N ASN A 62 21.77 -5.29 10.17
CA ASN A 62 21.46 -6.60 9.60
C ASN A 62 20.59 -7.53 10.48
N ASN A 63 19.70 -6.94 11.29
CA ASN A 63 18.76 -7.66 12.16
C ASN A 63 17.30 -7.40 11.81
N VAL A 64 17.03 -6.72 10.69
CA VAL A 64 15.69 -6.49 10.16
C VAL A 64 15.35 -7.61 9.17
N LYS A 65 14.21 -8.26 9.38
CA LYS A 65 13.73 -9.33 8.51
C LYS A 65 12.89 -8.84 7.36
N LEU A 66 12.08 -7.80 7.59
CA LEU A 66 11.14 -7.27 6.59
C LEU A 66 11.08 -5.76 6.66
N VAL A 67 11.22 -5.13 5.49
CA VAL A 67 10.92 -3.72 5.24
C VAL A 67 9.54 -3.64 4.61
N GLU A 68 8.66 -2.89 5.23
CA GLU A 68 7.33 -2.56 4.71
C GLU A 68 7.32 -1.15 4.15
N ILE A 69 6.70 -0.97 2.99
CA ILE A 69 6.50 0.31 2.33
C ILE A 69 5.03 0.43 1.92
N GLN A 70 4.32 1.37 2.50
CA GLN A 70 2.99 1.75 2.03
C GLN A 70 3.12 2.83 0.95
N ARG A 71 2.80 2.47 -0.31
CA ARG A 71 2.95 3.37 -1.46
C ARG A 71 1.95 4.53 -1.41
N SER A 72 0.67 4.21 -1.31
CA SER A 72 -0.38 5.22 -1.26
C SER A 72 -0.42 5.96 0.08
N ARG A 73 -0.87 7.20 0.02
CA ARG A 73 -1.06 8.03 1.21
C ARG A 73 -2.10 7.51 2.20
N GLY A 74 -3.08 6.73 1.74
CA GLY A 74 -4.22 6.38 2.56
C GLY A 74 -4.92 7.64 3.10
N TYR A 75 -5.09 7.73 4.42
CA TYR A 75 -5.63 8.91 5.11
C TYR A 75 -4.54 9.90 5.59
N ALA A 76 -3.27 9.61 5.33
CA ALA A 76 -2.18 10.48 5.77
C ALA A 76 -2.10 11.78 4.97
N HIS A 77 -1.68 12.86 5.63
CA HIS A 77 -1.41 14.15 4.99
C HIS A 77 -0.01 14.16 4.35
N ARG A 78 0.20 13.31 3.35
CA ARG A 78 1.44 13.24 2.58
C ARG A 78 1.11 12.94 1.12
N LEU A 79 2.05 13.16 0.22
CA LEU A 79 1.93 12.66 -1.14
C LEU A 79 2.19 11.14 -1.18
N SER A 80 1.62 10.49 -2.17
CA SER A 80 1.90 9.07 -2.43
C SER A 80 3.27 8.91 -3.08
N LEU A 81 3.89 7.74 -2.88
CA LEU A 81 5.26 7.49 -3.30
C LEU A 81 5.31 7.04 -4.77
N THR A 82 6.07 7.74 -5.59
CA THR A 82 6.27 7.38 -7.01
C THR A 82 7.12 6.13 -7.15
N ILE A 83 6.98 5.44 -8.27
CA ILE A 83 7.83 4.29 -8.61
C ILE A 83 9.31 4.68 -8.61
N SER A 84 9.64 5.90 -9.04
CA SER A 84 11.03 6.39 -9.02
C SER A 84 11.59 6.53 -7.60
N LYS A 85 10.80 7.02 -6.65
CA LYS A 85 11.20 7.08 -5.23
C LYS A 85 11.40 5.68 -4.65
N LEU A 86 10.46 4.76 -4.94
CA LEU A 86 10.57 3.37 -4.52
C LEU A 86 11.82 2.70 -5.10
N GLU A 87 12.08 2.86 -6.40
CA GLU A 87 13.25 2.29 -7.06
C GLU A 87 14.56 2.79 -6.44
N ARG A 88 14.65 4.08 -6.16
CA ARG A 88 15.81 4.69 -5.51
C ARG A 88 16.10 4.07 -4.15
N ILE A 89 15.10 4.01 -3.29
CA ILE A 89 15.31 3.48 -1.92
C ILE A 89 15.57 1.97 -1.94
N ILE A 90 14.88 1.22 -2.79
CA ILE A 90 15.11 -0.23 -2.92
C ILE A 90 16.56 -0.52 -3.36
N LYS A 91 17.09 0.21 -4.35
CA LYS A 91 18.48 0.07 -4.77
C LYS A 91 19.45 0.33 -3.61
N LYS A 92 19.26 1.42 -2.87
CA LYS A 92 20.09 1.75 -1.70
C LYS A 92 20.02 0.68 -0.61
N ILE A 93 18.83 0.15 -0.32
CA ILE A 93 18.65 -0.95 0.63
C ILE A 93 19.45 -2.18 0.19
N ARG A 94 19.38 -2.55 -1.09
CA ARG A 94 20.10 -3.72 -1.63
C ARG A 94 21.62 -3.58 -1.59
N GLU A 95 22.16 -2.37 -1.60
CA GLU A 95 23.59 -2.11 -1.43
C GLU A 95 24.11 -2.48 -0.02
N VAL A 96 23.27 -2.32 1.01
CA VAL A 96 23.65 -2.55 2.41
C VAL A 96 23.07 -3.84 3.00
N ASN A 97 21.93 -4.31 2.50
CA ASN A 97 21.27 -5.53 2.98
C ASN A 97 20.58 -6.25 1.81
N LYS A 98 21.16 -7.37 1.37
CA LYS A 98 20.66 -8.15 0.23
C LYS A 98 19.53 -9.12 0.62
N ASP A 99 19.46 -9.48 1.90
CA ASP A 99 18.62 -10.59 2.39
C ASP A 99 17.31 -10.11 3.03
N VAL A 100 17.20 -8.81 3.32
CA VAL A 100 15.98 -8.24 3.87
C VAL A 100 14.83 -8.34 2.86
N ILE A 101 13.67 -8.80 3.30
CA ILE A 101 12.47 -8.87 2.46
C ILE A 101 11.88 -7.47 2.31
N ILE A 102 11.72 -7.00 1.08
CA ILE A 102 11.06 -5.73 0.78
C ILE A 102 9.65 -6.02 0.31
N MET A 103 8.68 -5.63 1.14
CA MET A 103 7.24 -5.74 0.86
C MET A 103 6.67 -4.36 0.59
N VAL A 104 5.93 -4.22 -0.51
CA VAL A 104 5.23 -2.98 -0.87
C VAL A 104 3.72 -3.22 -0.83
N ASP A 105 3.02 -2.45 0.01
CA ASP A 105 1.56 -2.30 -0.11
C ASP A 105 1.27 -1.33 -1.26
N ASN A 106 0.74 -1.88 -2.34
CA ASN A 106 0.48 -1.17 -3.59
C ASN A 106 -0.98 -0.73 -3.75
N CYS A 107 -1.80 -0.87 -2.71
CA CYS A 107 -3.20 -0.44 -2.75
C CYS A 107 -3.34 0.97 -3.32
N TYR A 108 -4.27 1.16 -4.25
CA TYR A 108 -4.55 2.39 -4.99
C TYR A 108 -3.47 2.83 -6.00
N GLY A 109 -2.29 2.20 -6.01
CA GLY A 109 -1.20 2.52 -6.93
C GLY A 109 -1.18 1.65 -8.18
N GLU A 110 -1.91 0.53 -8.18
CA GLU A 110 -1.91 -0.41 -9.30
C GLU A 110 -2.42 0.24 -10.59
N LEU A 111 -1.71 0.03 -11.69
CA LEU A 111 -2.05 0.51 -13.03
C LEU A 111 -2.07 2.05 -13.18
N VAL A 112 -1.50 2.79 -12.22
CA VAL A 112 -1.40 4.25 -12.28
C VAL A 112 -0.14 4.68 -13.01
N GLU A 113 0.99 4.08 -12.69
CA GLU A 113 2.27 4.31 -13.38
C GLU A 113 2.59 3.14 -14.34
N LYS A 114 3.59 3.32 -15.17
CA LYS A 114 4.00 2.34 -16.20
C LYS A 114 4.60 1.06 -15.59
N LEU A 115 5.29 1.20 -14.48
CA LEU A 115 5.93 0.10 -13.75
C LEU A 115 5.23 -0.11 -12.41
N GLU A 116 5.28 -1.34 -11.94
CA GLU A 116 4.80 -1.75 -10.63
C GLU A 116 5.98 -2.04 -9.70
N PRO A 117 5.79 -2.05 -8.36
CA PRO A 117 6.90 -2.26 -7.42
C PRO A 117 7.71 -3.54 -7.65
N GLY A 118 7.07 -4.60 -8.14
CA GLY A 118 7.77 -5.84 -8.50
C GLY A 118 8.78 -5.70 -9.64
N HIS A 119 8.57 -4.74 -10.56
CA HIS A 119 9.52 -4.48 -11.66
C HIS A 119 10.80 -3.77 -11.21
N ILE A 120 10.77 -3.14 -10.04
CA ILE A 120 11.85 -2.31 -9.51
C ILE A 120 12.56 -2.92 -8.30
N GLY A 121 12.29 -4.21 -8.00
CA GLY A 121 13.04 -4.97 -7.00
C GLY A 121 12.34 -5.18 -5.65
N ALA A 122 11.03 -4.90 -5.53
CA ALA A 122 10.25 -5.38 -4.39
C ALA A 122 10.14 -6.91 -4.45
N ASP A 123 10.36 -7.59 -3.32
CA ASP A 123 10.27 -9.06 -3.24
C ASP A 123 8.82 -9.53 -3.19
N VAL A 124 7.98 -8.75 -2.51
CA VAL A 124 6.56 -9.02 -2.32
C VAL A 124 5.76 -7.74 -2.53
N VAL A 125 4.73 -7.83 -3.34
CA VAL A 125 3.75 -6.77 -3.57
C VAL A 125 2.39 -7.28 -3.10
N VAL A 126 1.74 -6.50 -2.25
CA VAL A 126 0.42 -6.83 -1.71
C VAL A 126 -0.59 -5.75 -2.08
N GLY A 127 -1.83 -6.14 -2.19
CA GLY A 127 -2.90 -5.19 -2.44
C GLY A 127 -4.29 -5.82 -2.39
N SER A 128 -5.28 -5.01 -2.66
CA SER A 128 -6.69 -5.38 -2.58
C SER A 128 -7.32 -5.55 -3.95
N LEU A 129 -8.02 -6.67 -4.14
CA LEU A 129 -8.85 -6.89 -5.34
C LEU A 129 -10.18 -6.13 -5.30
N MET A 130 -10.56 -5.50 -4.17
CA MET A 130 -11.72 -4.61 -4.10
C MET A 130 -11.43 -3.20 -4.64
N LYS A 131 -10.15 -2.87 -4.86
CA LYS A 131 -9.68 -1.57 -5.28
C LYS A 131 -9.36 -1.58 -6.78
N ASN A 132 -8.23 -1.00 -7.17
CA ASN A 132 -7.84 -0.82 -8.56
C ASN A 132 -7.97 -2.09 -9.42
N LEU A 133 -7.35 -3.19 -8.99
CA LEU A 133 -7.36 -4.43 -9.76
C LEU A 133 -8.72 -5.14 -9.83
N GLY A 134 -9.64 -4.76 -8.95
CA GLY A 134 -11.02 -5.28 -9.00
C GLY A 134 -11.88 -4.67 -10.10
N GLY A 135 -11.44 -3.56 -10.71
CA GLY A 135 -12.11 -2.93 -11.85
C GLY A 135 -13.57 -2.51 -11.57
N GLY A 136 -13.94 -2.34 -10.31
CA GLY A 136 -15.33 -2.09 -9.88
C GLY A 136 -16.23 -3.33 -9.88
N ILE A 137 -15.69 -4.53 -10.11
CA ILE A 137 -16.44 -5.79 -10.23
C ILE A 137 -16.21 -6.71 -9.01
N ALA A 138 -14.96 -6.88 -8.60
CA ALA A 138 -14.63 -7.74 -7.47
C ALA A 138 -15.06 -7.09 -6.16
N SER A 139 -15.90 -7.79 -5.39
CA SER A 139 -16.48 -7.31 -4.13
C SER A 139 -15.61 -7.59 -2.91
N THR A 140 -14.59 -8.42 -3.04
CA THR A 140 -13.70 -8.86 -1.95
C THR A 140 -12.38 -9.34 -2.53
N GLY A 141 -11.46 -9.74 -1.65
CA GLY A 141 -10.21 -10.38 -2.01
C GLY A 141 -9.00 -9.48 -1.92
N GLY A 142 -7.86 -10.13 -1.86
CA GLY A 142 -6.55 -9.53 -1.90
C GLY A 142 -5.62 -10.32 -2.80
N TYR A 143 -4.48 -9.76 -3.11
CA TYR A 143 -3.43 -10.46 -3.84
C TYR A 143 -2.08 -10.30 -3.14
N VAL A 144 -1.25 -11.30 -3.33
CA VAL A 144 0.17 -11.26 -2.99
C VAL A 144 0.93 -11.76 -4.21
N ALA A 145 1.83 -10.93 -4.72
CA ALA A 145 2.63 -11.23 -5.90
C ALA A 145 4.13 -10.99 -5.61
N GLY A 146 5.01 -11.73 -6.26
CA GLY A 146 6.45 -11.53 -6.08
C GLY A 146 7.27 -12.83 -6.14
N ASN A 147 8.32 -12.90 -5.32
CA ASN A 147 9.24 -14.03 -5.27
C ASN A 147 8.50 -15.36 -4.98
N LYS A 148 8.74 -16.36 -5.81
CA LYS A 148 8.05 -17.66 -5.76
C LYS A 148 8.14 -18.34 -4.39
N GLU A 149 9.30 -18.30 -3.76
CA GLU A 149 9.52 -18.96 -2.45
C GLU A 149 8.73 -18.25 -1.35
N LEU A 150 8.75 -16.91 -1.34
CA LEU A 150 7.99 -16.11 -0.39
C LEU A 150 6.48 -16.29 -0.58
N ILE A 151 6.00 -16.37 -1.83
CA ILE A 151 4.59 -16.64 -2.13
C ILE A 151 4.17 -18.03 -1.65
N ASN A 152 5.03 -19.03 -1.79
CA ASN A 152 4.74 -20.36 -1.25
C ASN A 152 4.63 -20.35 0.28
N MET A 153 5.54 -19.65 0.98
CA MET A 153 5.46 -19.47 2.43
C MET A 153 4.16 -18.79 2.87
N VAL A 154 3.74 -17.75 2.14
CA VAL A 154 2.46 -17.08 2.39
C VAL A 154 1.29 -18.03 2.20
N ALA A 155 1.28 -18.81 1.12
CA ALA A 155 0.21 -19.77 0.84
C ALA A 155 0.10 -20.85 1.92
N GLU A 156 1.22 -21.39 2.40
CA GLU A 156 1.24 -22.35 3.49
C GLU A 156 0.73 -21.76 4.82
N ARG A 157 0.95 -20.45 5.04
CA ARG A 157 0.43 -19.77 6.23
C ARG A 157 -1.07 -19.52 6.14
N LEU A 158 -1.58 -19.23 4.93
CA LEU A 158 -3.01 -19.02 4.68
C LEU A 158 -3.84 -20.29 4.73
N THR A 159 -3.26 -21.40 4.39
CA THR A 159 -3.89 -22.73 4.39
C THR A 159 -3.27 -23.62 5.48
N ALA A 160 -2.35 -24.48 5.07
CA ALA A 160 -1.51 -25.27 5.99
C ALA A 160 -0.22 -25.71 5.29
N PRO A 161 0.85 -26.00 6.05
CA PRO A 161 2.05 -26.62 5.49
C PRO A 161 1.73 -27.88 4.69
N GLY A 162 2.29 -27.98 3.49
CA GLY A 162 2.06 -29.10 2.56
C GLY A 162 0.78 -29.00 1.71
N ILE A 163 -0.12 -28.06 2.01
CA ILE A 163 -1.30 -27.76 1.20
C ILE A 163 -1.02 -26.55 0.29
N GLY A 164 -0.54 -25.46 0.88
CA GLY A 164 -0.14 -24.28 0.13
C GLY A 164 -1.23 -23.75 -0.81
N LYS A 165 -0.92 -23.67 -2.12
CA LYS A 165 -1.81 -23.15 -3.16
C LYS A 165 -2.75 -24.19 -3.77
N ASP A 166 -2.60 -25.46 -3.47
CA ASP A 166 -3.36 -26.54 -4.11
C ASP A 166 -4.82 -26.55 -3.67
N LEU A 167 -5.08 -26.12 -2.45
CA LEU A 167 -6.41 -25.95 -1.90
C LEU A 167 -6.58 -24.54 -1.32
N GLY A 168 -7.79 -24.06 -1.33
CA GLY A 168 -8.15 -22.78 -0.74
C GLY A 168 -9.59 -22.40 -1.08
N ALA A 169 -10.26 -21.80 -0.11
CA ALA A 169 -11.61 -21.30 -0.32
C ALA A 169 -11.55 -20.00 -1.13
N ASN A 170 -11.90 -20.06 -2.41
CA ASN A 170 -12.08 -18.90 -3.25
C ASN A 170 -13.56 -18.49 -3.42
N PHE A 171 -14.48 -19.20 -2.78
CA PHE A 171 -15.91 -18.96 -2.81
C PHE A 171 -16.47 -18.76 -4.23
N ASN A 172 -15.87 -19.41 -5.22
CA ASN A 172 -16.21 -19.27 -6.65
C ASN A 172 -16.05 -17.84 -7.22
N LEU A 173 -15.19 -17.02 -6.62
CA LEU A 173 -14.98 -15.62 -7.00
C LEU A 173 -13.96 -15.41 -8.13
N ASN A 174 -13.26 -16.46 -8.57
CA ASN A 174 -12.23 -16.36 -9.61
C ASN A 174 -12.73 -15.64 -10.86
N ASN A 175 -13.98 -15.91 -11.26
CA ASN A 175 -14.57 -15.28 -12.44
C ASN A 175 -14.69 -13.75 -12.28
N SER A 176 -15.09 -13.28 -11.09
CA SER A 176 -15.16 -11.85 -10.80
C SER A 176 -13.76 -11.21 -10.70
N PHE A 177 -12.79 -11.94 -10.16
CA PHE A 177 -11.39 -11.47 -10.11
C PHE A 177 -10.80 -11.30 -11.51
N PHE A 178 -10.92 -12.29 -12.39
CA PHE A 178 -10.43 -12.20 -13.76
C PHE A 178 -11.13 -11.13 -14.57
N LYS A 179 -12.45 -11.00 -14.45
CA LYS A 179 -13.21 -9.91 -15.08
C LYS A 179 -12.78 -8.55 -14.54
N GLY A 180 -12.60 -8.45 -13.22
CA GLY A 180 -12.11 -7.24 -12.56
C GLY A 180 -10.76 -6.80 -13.09
N ILE A 181 -9.78 -7.69 -13.11
CA ILE A 181 -8.43 -7.41 -13.63
C ILE A 181 -8.49 -6.99 -15.11
N PHE A 182 -9.31 -7.65 -15.92
CA PHE A 182 -9.49 -7.27 -17.34
C PHE A 182 -10.06 -5.86 -17.50
N MET A 183 -11.00 -5.46 -16.65
CA MET A 183 -11.62 -4.13 -16.68
C MET A 183 -10.80 -3.04 -15.96
N ALA A 184 -9.88 -3.43 -15.08
CA ALA A 184 -9.14 -2.54 -14.20
C ALA A 184 -8.44 -1.38 -14.93
N PRO A 185 -7.77 -1.54 -16.09
CA PRO A 185 -7.14 -0.42 -16.78
C PRO A 185 -8.11 0.70 -17.14
N ASN A 186 -9.34 0.35 -17.56
CA ASN A 186 -10.37 1.34 -17.87
C ASN A 186 -10.94 1.99 -16.61
N ALA A 187 -11.15 1.22 -15.56
CA ALA A 187 -11.63 1.73 -14.28
C ALA A 187 -10.63 2.72 -13.66
N VAL A 188 -9.35 2.34 -13.59
CA VAL A 188 -8.27 3.19 -13.04
C VAL A 188 -8.09 4.45 -13.88
N LYS A 189 -8.07 4.34 -15.22
CA LYS A 189 -8.03 5.51 -16.11
C LYS A 189 -9.18 6.47 -15.84
N SER A 190 -10.39 5.95 -15.66
CA SER A 190 -11.57 6.78 -15.38
C SER A 190 -11.47 7.45 -14.01
N ALA A 191 -11.03 6.71 -12.98
CA ALA A 191 -10.79 7.25 -11.65
C ALA A 191 -9.76 8.38 -11.67
N LEU A 192 -8.62 8.20 -12.36
CA LEU A 192 -7.59 9.24 -12.50
C LEU A 192 -8.12 10.49 -13.20
N LYS A 193 -8.87 10.33 -14.30
CA LYS A 193 -9.47 11.47 -15.00
C LYS A 193 -10.46 12.22 -14.11
N THR A 194 -11.29 11.50 -13.37
CA THR A 194 -12.23 12.08 -12.42
C THR A 194 -11.50 12.81 -11.31
N ALA A 195 -10.44 12.22 -10.73
CA ALA A 195 -9.66 12.86 -9.68
C ALA A 195 -9.00 14.17 -10.15
N VAL A 196 -8.36 14.15 -11.33
CA VAL A 196 -7.75 15.36 -11.93
C VAL A 196 -8.80 16.45 -12.21
N PHE A 197 -9.93 16.05 -12.80
CA PHE A 197 -11.03 16.97 -13.08
C PHE A 197 -11.62 17.57 -11.78
N THR A 198 -11.83 16.73 -10.77
CA THR A 198 -12.32 17.16 -9.45
C THR A 198 -11.35 18.16 -8.82
N ALA A 199 -10.05 17.87 -8.81
CA ALA A 199 -9.03 18.79 -8.29
C ALA A 199 -9.10 20.14 -9.02
N TYR A 200 -9.12 20.12 -10.36
CA TYR A 200 -9.23 21.34 -11.15
C TYR A 200 -10.49 22.16 -10.81
N MET A 201 -11.64 21.52 -10.73
CA MET A 201 -12.90 22.21 -10.41
C MET A 201 -12.89 22.78 -9.00
N LEU A 202 -12.40 22.03 -8.02
CA LEU A 202 -12.33 22.50 -6.62
C LEU A 202 -11.39 23.70 -6.47
N GLU A 203 -10.24 23.67 -7.13
CA GLU A 203 -9.32 24.83 -7.16
C GLU A 203 -9.97 26.06 -7.82
N LYS A 204 -10.70 25.86 -8.92
CA LYS A 204 -11.46 26.94 -9.58
C LYS A 204 -12.59 27.50 -8.71
N LEU A 205 -13.18 26.71 -7.85
CA LEU A 205 -14.17 27.12 -6.86
C LEU A 205 -13.54 27.82 -5.64
N GLY A 206 -12.21 27.90 -5.56
CA GLY A 206 -11.50 28.64 -4.53
C GLY A 206 -11.10 27.82 -3.31
N TYR A 207 -11.22 26.48 -3.35
CA TYR A 207 -10.67 25.61 -2.32
C TYR A 207 -9.14 25.60 -2.40
N LYS A 208 -8.47 25.82 -1.26
CA LYS A 208 -7.02 25.97 -1.21
C LYS A 208 -6.27 24.67 -0.91
N ASN A 209 -6.89 23.79 -0.16
CA ASN A 209 -6.27 22.54 0.32
C ASN A 209 -6.80 21.34 -0.48
N VAL A 210 -6.48 21.32 -1.76
CA VAL A 210 -6.77 20.24 -2.71
C VAL A 210 -5.48 19.48 -2.97
N SER A 211 -5.42 18.20 -2.67
CA SER A 211 -4.18 17.42 -2.79
C SER A 211 -4.43 15.99 -3.31
N PRO A 212 -3.71 15.54 -4.34
CA PRO A 212 -2.79 16.31 -5.19
C PRO A 212 -3.52 17.43 -5.96
N ALA A 213 -2.81 18.48 -6.34
CA ALA A 213 -3.34 19.49 -7.26
C ALA A 213 -3.62 18.90 -8.65
N TYR A 214 -4.41 19.58 -9.47
CA TYR A 214 -4.80 19.04 -10.79
C TYR A 214 -3.61 18.78 -11.73
N ASN A 215 -2.51 19.50 -11.55
CA ASN A 215 -1.27 19.42 -12.35
C ASN A 215 -0.13 18.67 -11.63
N ASP A 216 -0.37 18.14 -10.43
CA ASP A 216 0.62 17.32 -9.74
C ASP A 216 0.73 15.93 -10.37
N GLU A 217 1.92 15.33 -10.26
CA GLU A 217 2.13 13.93 -10.60
C GLU A 217 1.31 13.04 -9.67
N ARG A 218 0.62 12.05 -10.25
CA ARG A 218 -0.22 11.12 -9.52
C ARG A 218 0.36 9.71 -9.58
N THR A 219 0.41 9.08 -8.42
CA THR A 219 0.89 7.69 -8.27
C THR A 219 -0.15 6.78 -7.65
N ASP A 220 -1.30 7.35 -7.28
CA ASP A 220 -2.50 6.65 -6.86
C ASP A 220 -3.76 7.39 -7.35
N ILE A 221 -4.94 6.84 -7.04
CA ILE A 221 -6.24 7.41 -7.44
C ILE A 221 -6.87 8.28 -6.35
N ILE A 222 -6.16 8.57 -5.25
CA ILE A 222 -6.71 9.31 -4.12
C ILE A 222 -6.71 10.81 -4.42
N GLN A 223 -7.83 11.45 -4.07
CA GLN A 223 -8.00 12.90 -4.06
C GLN A 223 -8.46 13.33 -2.68
N THR A 224 -7.77 14.26 -2.06
CA THR A 224 -8.18 14.83 -0.78
C THR A 224 -8.59 16.29 -0.93
N LEU A 225 -9.52 16.70 -0.08
CA LEU A 225 -10.02 18.04 0.02
C LEU A 225 -10.24 18.37 1.49
N GLU A 226 -9.72 19.51 1.94
CA GLU A 226 -10.02 20.06 3.25
C GLU A 226 -11.18 21.05 3.14
N LEU A 227 -12.29 20.73 3.79
CA LEU A 227 -13.53 21.52 3.74
C LEU A 227 -13.64 22.56 4.85
N GLY A 228 -12.67 22.58 5.78
CA GLY A 228 -12.52 23.62 6.81
C GLY A 228 -13.47 23.49 8.01
N SER A 229 -14.62 22.82 7.88
CA SER A 229 -15.52 22.58 9.00
C SER A 229 -16.28 21.27 8.88
N LYS A 230 -16.79 20.77 10.01
CA LYS A 230 -17.66 19.58 10.07
C LYS A 230 -18.94 19.77 9.29
N GLU A 231 -19.54 20.95 9.36
CA GLU A 231 -20.78 21.30 8.69
C GLU A 231 -20.60 21.26 7.16
N ASN A 232 -19.48 21.79 6.65
CA ASN A 232 -19.12 21.71 5.25
C ASN A 232 -18.92 20.27 4.79
N LEU A 233 -18.25 19.43 5.63
CA LEU A 233 -18.04 18.03 5.31
C LEU A 233 -19.37 17.27 5.22
N VAL A 234 -20.29 17.50 6.15
CA VAL A 234 -21.62 16.88 6.13
C VAL A 234 -22.41 17.33 4.89
N SER A 235 -22.43 18.63 4.60
CA SER A 235 -23.12 19.17 3.42
C SER A 235 -22.54 18.65 2.11
N PHE A 236 -21.22 18.54 2.02
CA PHE A 236 -20.53 18.00 0.84
C PHE A 236 -20.88 16.52 0.62
N THR A 237 -20.83 15.69 1.68
CA THR A 237 -21.15 14.27 1.59
C THR A 237 -22.63 14.03 1.25
N GLN A 238 -23.53 14.81 1.81
CA GLN A 238 -24.97 14.75 1.47
C GLN A 238 -25.26 15.18 0.03
N GLY A 239 -24.47 16.09 -0.52
CA GLY A 239 -24.61 16.53 -1.92
C GLY A 239 -24.11 15.53 -2.95
N ILE A 240 -23.30 14.52 -2.54
CA ILE A 240 -22.81 13.45 -3.41
C ILE A 240 -23.78 12.25 -3.43
N GLN A 241 -24.54 12.03 -2.38
CA GLN A 241 -25.55 10.98 -2.27
C GLN A 241 -26.81 11.30 -3.08
#